data_76d1d366f207822856f6c3c404ecb14d
#
_entry.id   76d1d366f207822856f6c3c404ecb14d
#
_cell.length_a   1.000
_cell.length_b   1.000
_cell.length_c   1.000
_cell.angle_alpha   90.00
_cell.angle_beta   90.00
_cell.angle_gamma   90.00
#
_symmetry.space_group_name_H-M   'P 1'
#
loop_
_entity.id
_entity.type
_entity.pdbx_description
1 polymer ?
#
loop_
_entity_poly.entity_id
_entity_poly.type
_entity_poly.pdbx_seq_one_letter_code
_entity_poly.pdbx_strand_id
1 'polypeptide(L)'
;MRILWLGNPPWLPSGYGQQAALTLPRLAAMGHDLAVVCNWGQHGHATGWEGITCYPCDSNWGNNNLATFAEAHQADLIVALCDAWVLKPDLWPDGLEVAVWAPVDHLPAPPAAVKVLAHEQVTPVAMSRFGVAQMRDAGLDPLYVPHAVDTTLFRPRPDLR
;
A
#
# COMPACT_ATOMS: atom_id res chain seq x y z
N MET A 1 3.38 -16.66 1.65
CA MET A 1 3.73 -15.56 2.56
C MET A 1 2.45 -15.00 3.16
N ARG A 2 2.52 -14.55 4.41
CA ARG A 2 1.46 -13.78 5.06
C ARG A 2 1.76 -12.30 4.87
N ILE A 3 0.92 -11.62 4.11
CA ILE A 3 1.13 -10.21 3.75
C ILE A 3 0.08 -9.36 4.46
N LEU A 4 0.53 -8.38 5.22
CA LEU A 4 -0.33 -7.37 5.81
C LEU A 4 -0.35 -6.13 4.90
N TRP A 5 -1.51 -5.82 4.35
CA TRP A 5 -1.71 -4.64 3.53
C TRP A 5 -2.12 -3.45 4.39
N LEU A 6 -1.40 -2.34 4.32
CA LEU A 6 -1.79 -1.07 4.93
C LEU A 6 -2.25 -0.10 3.85
N GLY A 7 -3.50 0.30 3.88
CA GLY A 7 -4.05 1.21 2.88
C GLY A 7 -5.55 1.40 2.98
N ASN A 8 -6.13 2.02 1.97
CA ASN A 8 -7.58 2.16 1.89
C ASN A 8 -8.23 0.78 1.72
N PRO A 9 -9.37 0.52 2.40
CA PRO A 9 -10.10 -0.72 2.20
C PRO A 9 -10.57 -0.86 0.75
N PRO A 10 -10.65 -2.10 0.21
CA PRO A 10 -10.92 -2.36 -1.20
C PRO A 10 -12.32 -1.92 -1.68
N TRP A 11 -13.26 -1.68 -0.78
CA TRP A 11 -14.60 -1.16 -1.11
C TRP A 11 -14.69 0.36 -1.12
N LEU A 12 -13.62 1.06 -0.71
CA LEU A 12 -13.63 2.52 -0.67
C LEU A 12 -13.53 3.09 -2.11
N PRO A 13 -14.39 4.03 -2.51
CA PRO A 13 -14.36 4.64 -3.84
C PRO A 13 -13.21 5.67 -3.94
N SER A 14 -11.98 5.18 -3.94
CA SER A 14 -10.74 5.97 -4.05
C SER A 14 -9.74 5.27 -4.96
N GLY A 15 -8.74 5.98 -5.46
CA GLY A 15 -7.69 5.38 -6.29
C GLY A 15 -6.95 4.23 -5.56
N TYR A 16 -6.61 4.42 -4.31
CA TYR A 16 -5.95 3.39 -3.50
C TYR A 16 -6.88 2.20 -3.19
N GLY A 17 -8.16 2.46 -2.90
CA GLY A 17 -9.15 1.40 -2.69
C GLY A 17 -9.34 0.55 -3.95
N GLN A 18 -9.42 1.18 -5.13
CA GLN A 18 -9.50 0.46 -6.41
C GLN A 18 -8.25 -0.38 -6.68
N GLN A 19 -7.05 0.13 -6.39
CA GLN A 19 -5.82 -0.65 -6.53
C GLN A 19 -5.77 -1.82 -5.55
N ALA A 20 -6.22 -1.63 -4.30
CA ALA A 20 -6.37 -2.71 -3.33
C ALA A 20 -7.34 -3.79 -3.86
N ALA A 21 -8.52 -3.40 -4.35
CA ALA A 21 -9.51 -4.31 -4.92
C ALA A 21 -9.00 -5.09 -6.15
N LEU A 22 -8.12 -4.50 -6.94
CA LEU A 22 -7.50 -5.18 -8.09
C LEU A 22 -6.33 -6.09 -7.68
N THR A 23 -5.57 -5.73 -6.67
CA THR A 23 -4.32 -6.39 -6.31
C THR A 23 -4.53 -7.55 -5.33
N LEU A 24 -5.32 -7.33 -4.27
CA LEU A 24 -5.50 -8.33 -3.21
C LEU A 24 -6.01 -9.69 -3.70
N PRO A 25 -7.06 -9.78 -4.55
CA PRO A 25 -7.52 -11.09 -5.04
C PRO A 25 -6.46 -11.82 -5.88
N ARG A 26 -5.60 -11.06 -6.59
CA ARG A 26 -4.53 -11.64 -7.41
C ARG A 26 -3.42 -12.21 -6.53
N LEU A 27 -3.04 -11.50 -5.47
CA LEU A 27 -2.08 -12.01 -4.49
C LEU A 27 -2.63 -13.25 -3.76
N ALA A 28 -3.92 -13.25 -3.39
CA ALA A 28 -4.57 -14.42 -2.81
C ALA A 28 -4.56 -15.63 -3.77
N ALA A 29 -4.85 -15.40 -5.06
CA ALA A 29 -4.79 -16.44 -6.10
C ALA A 29 -3.37 -16.99 -6.33
N MET A 30 -2.33 -16.24 -5.98
CA MET A 30 -0.92 -16.70 -5.99
C MET A 30 -0.56 -17.50 -4.72
N GLY A 31 -1.49 -17.71 -3.81
CA GLY A 31 -1.30 -18.49 -2.58
C GLY A 31 -0.74 -17.69 -1.40
N HIS A 32 -0.86 -16.36 -1.43
CA HIS A 32 -0.54 -15.53 -0.27
C HIS A 32 -1.73 -15.48 0.70
N ASP A 33 -1.45 -15.48 2.00
CA ASP A 33 -2.41 -15.21 3.06
C ASP A 33 -2.43 -13.71 3.35
N LEU A 34 -3.60 -13.08 3.30
CA LEU A 34 -3.73 -11.64 3.27
C LEU A 34 -4.62 -11.13 4.41
N ALA A 35 -4.20 -10.01 5.00
CA ALA A 35 -5.06 -9.18 5.82
C ALA A 35 -4.83 -7.70 5.46
N VAL A 36 -5.80 -6.85 5.75
CA VAL A 36 -5.75 -5.41 5.48
C VAL A 36 -5.85 -4.65 6.79
N VAL A 37 -4.94 -3.73 7.05
CA VAL A 37 -5.10 -2.65 8.03
C VAL A 37 -5.63 -1.46 7.26
N CYS A 38 -6.89 -1.10 7.51
CA CYS A 38 -7.49 0.05 6.86
C CYS A 38 -6.87 1.33 7.43
N ASN A 39 -6.32 2.17 6.57
CA ASN A 39 -5.78 3.46 7.00
C ASN A 39 -6.88 4.53 7.14
N TRP A 40 -8.05 4.31 6.54
CA TRP A 40 -9.21 5.19 6.57
C TRP A 40 -10.51 4.45 6.20
N GLY A 41 -11.67 4.98 6.59
CA GLY A 41 -12.98 4.54 6.10
C GLY A 41 -13.56 3.25 6.71
N GLN A 42 -12.83 2.56 7.59
CA GLN A 42 -13.31 1.38 8.33
C GLN A 42 -13.13 1.62 9.82
N HIS A 43 -14.20 1.61 10.58
CA HIS A 43 -14.19 1.86 12.03
C HIS A 43 -14.80 0.69 12.82
N GLY A 44 -14.49 0.64 14.12
CA GLY A 44 -15.09 -0.29 15.06
C GLY A 44 -14.39 -1.65 15.10
N HIS A 45 -14.89 -2.65 14.40
CA HIS A 45 -14.39 -4.02 14.46
C HIS A 45 -13.88 -4.50 13.09
N ALA A 46 -13.12 -5.59 13.09
CA ALA A 46 -12.67 -6.21 11.86
C ALA A 46 -13.85 -6.74 11.04
N THR A 47 -13.74 -6.64 9.72
CA THR A 47 -14.73 -7.16 8.77
C THR A 47 -14.05 -8.08 7.77
N GLY A 48 -14.84 -8.83 6.98
CA GLY A 48 -14.34 -9.65 5.88
C GLY A 48 -14.65 -9.02 4.52
N TRP A 49 -13.71 -9.12 3.59
CA TRP A 49 -13.91 -8.79 2.18
C TRP A 49 -13.28 -9.88 1.31
N GLU A 50 -14.09 -10.60 0.52
CA GLU A 50 -13.63 -11.71 -0.34
C GLU A 50 -12.73 -12.74 0.38
N GLY A 51 -13.06 -13.04 1.65
CA GLY A 51 -12.27 -13.97 2.48
C GLY A 51 -11.03 -13.33 3.14
N ILE A 52 -10.74 -12.07 2.90
CA ILE A 52 -9.62 -11.33 3.47
C ILE A 52 -10.11 -10.58 4.72
N THR A 53 -9.39 -10.71 5.83
CA THR A 53 -9.68 -9.96 7.06
C THR A 53 -9.25 -8.50 6.90
N CYS A 54 -10.17 -7.56 7.17
CA CYS A 54 -9.91 -6.13 7.16
C CYS A 54 -10.05 -5.57 8.58
N TYR A 55 -8.94 -5.16 9.15
CA TYR A 55 -8.84 -4.55 10.47
C TYR A 55 -9.25 -3.07 10.42
N PRO A 56 -9.84 -2.54 11.49
CA PRO A 56 -10.29 -1.15 11.52
C PRO A 56 -9.13 -0.16 11.50
N CYS A 57 -9.41 1.04 10.95
CA CYS A 57 -8.49 2.16 11.04
C CYS A 57 -8.43 2.74 12.46
N ASP A 58 -7.34 3.41 12.75
CA ASP A 58 -7.17 4.26 13.91
C ASP A 58 -7.19 5.77 13.51
N SER A 59 -6.93 6.64 14.47
CA SER A 59 -6.86 8.09 14.25
C SER A 59 -5.53 8.55 13.61
N ASN A 60 -4.61 7.62 13.32
CA ASN A 60 -3.25 7.88 12.83
C ASN A 60 -2.91 7.07 11.57
N TRP A 61 -3.86 6.98 10.64
CA TRP A 61 -3.68 6.29 9.35
C TRP A 61 -3.27 4.81 9.45
N GLY A 62 -3.70 4.12 10.52
CA GLY A 62 -3.37 2.73 10.78
C GLY A 62 -2.02 2.51 11.49
N ASN A 63 -1.23 3.55 11.71
CA ASN A 63 0.11 3.41 12.28
C ASN A 63 0.10 2.88 13.72
N ASN A 64 -0.86 3.31 14.57
CA ASN A 64 -0.86 2.94 15.98
C ASN A 64 -1.12 1.45 16.22
N ASN A 65 -1.87 0.82 15.32
CA ASN A 65 -2.29 -0.57 15.45
C ASN A 65 -1.52 -1.52 14.52
N LEU A 66 -0.62 -0.99 13.69
CA LEU A 66 0.06 -1.78 12.66
C LEU A 66 0.87 -2.94 13.25
N ALA A 67 1.64 -2.69 14.31
CA ALA A 67 2.41 -3.72 14.99
C ALA A 67 1.52 -4.82 15.59
N THR A 68 0.41 -4.43 16.25
CA THR A 68 -0.56 -5.38 16.82
C THR A 68 -1.18 -6.27 15.76
N PHE A 69 -1.56 -5.71 14.61
CA PHE A 69 -2.17 -6.49 13.54
C PHE A 69 -1.14 -7.29 12.74
N ALA A 70 0.09 -6.82 12.64
CA ALA A 70 1.19 -7.59 12.06
C ALA A 70 1.48 -8.85 12.89
N GLU A 71 1.51 -8.73 14.21
CA GLU A 71 1.65 -9.87 15.13
C GLU A 71 0.45 -10.82 15.03
N ALA A 72 -0.78 -10.30 15.09
CA ALA A 72 -2.00 -11.11 15.01
C ALA A 72 -2.11 -11.89 13.68
N HIS A 73 -1.69 -11.29 12.57
CA HIS A 73 -1.63 -11.94 11.26
C HIS A 73 -0.36 -12.78 11.08
N GLN A 74 0.61 -12.67 11.98
CA GLN A 74 1.96 -13.24 11.85
C GLN A 74 2.59 -12.85 10.50
N ALA A 75 2.55 -11.57 10.16
CA ALA A 75 2.95 -11.08 8.86
C ALA A 75 4.43 -11.36 8.55
N ASP A 76 4.71 -11.79 7.33
CA ASP A 76 6.07 -11.94 6.79
C ASP A 76 6.53 -10.65 6.08
N LEU A 77 5.57 -9.81 5.65
CA LEU A 77 5.79 -8.57 4.91
C LEU A 77 4.63 -7.62 5.12
N ILE A 78 4.90 -6.33 5.22
CA ILE A 78 3.89 -5.29 5.11
C ILE A 78 3.99 -4.65 3.72
N VAL A 79 2.84 -4.45 3.05
CA VAL A 79 2.74 -3.64 1.84
C VAL A 79 1.88 -2.42 2.16
N ALA A 80 2.47 -1.23 2.14
CA ALA A 80 1.76 0.02 2.40
C ALA A 80 1.45 0.74 1.08
N LEU A 81 0.16 0.87 0.73
CA LEU A 81 -0.31 1.63 -0.42
C LEU A 81 -0.99 2.91 0.05
N CYS A 82 -0.21 3.97 0.15
CA CYS A 82 -0.67 5.31 0.59
C CYS A 82 0.42 6.36 0.33
N ASP A 83 0.10 7.61 0.65
CA ASP A 83 1.09 8.68 0.68
C ASP A 83 2.16 8.39 1.75
N ALA A 84 3.44 8.37 1.37
CA ALA A 84 4.51 7.98 2.30
C ALA A 84 4.60 8.90 3.54
N TRP A 85 4.28 10.19 3.41
CA TRP A 85 4.39 11.17 4.49
C TRP A 85 3.43 10.94 5.67
N VAL A 86 2.37 10.12 5.49
CA VAL A 86 1.46 9.75 6.60
C VAL A 86 2.01 8.63 7.47
N LEU A 87 3.00 7.89 6.97
CA LEU A 87 3.56 6.73 7.64
C LEU A 87 4.51 7.13 8.77
N LYS A 88 4.56 6.30 9.83
CA LYS A 88 5.34 6.53 11.05
C LYS A 88 6.22 5.31 11.34
N PRO A 89 7.41 5.20 10.72
CA PRO A 89 8.29 4.04 10.92
C PRO A 89 8.62 3.74 12.39
N ASP A 90 8.71 4.75 13.24
CA ASP A 90 8.96 4.60 14.69
C ASP A 90 7.86 3.79 15.43
N LEU A 91 6.72 3.53 14.80
CA LEU A 91 5.60 2.76 15.34
C LEU A 91 5.47 1.36 14.71
N TRP A 92 6.36 1.01 13.80
CA TRP A 92 6.28 -0.27 13.09
C TRP A 92 6.88 -1.42 13.92
N PRO A 93 6.51 -2.67 13.62
CA PRO A 93 7.15 -3.81 14.26
C PRO A 93 8.62 -3.91 13.86
N ASP A 94 9.49 -4.15 14.83
CA ASP A 94 10.94 -4.31 14.59
C ASP A 94 11.22 -5.47 13.63
N GLY A 95 12.16 -5.27 12.71
CA GLY A 95 12.69 -6.30 11.83
C GLY A 95 11.74 -6.81 10.74
N LEU A 96 10.55 -6.23 10.60
CA LEU A 96 9.61 -6.57 9.53
C LEU A 96 9.78 -5.60 8.35
N GLU A 97 10.00 -6.15 7.16
CA GLU A 97 10.13 -5.35 5.94
C GLU A 97 8.80 -4.71 5.55
N VAL A 98 8.86 -3.45 5.09
CA VAL A 98 7.72 -2.68 4.62
C VAL A 98 7.95 -2.21 3.19
N ALA A 99 7.25 -2.79 2.22
CA ALA A 99 7.22 -2.30 0.86
C ALA A 99 6.27 -1.10 0.78
N VAL A 100 6.81 0.09 0.66
CA VAL A 100 6.01 1.34 0.57
C VAL A 100 5.76 1.68 -0.89
N TRP A 101 4.55 1.38 -1.35
CA TRP A 101 4.07 1.67 -2.70
C TRP A 101 3.38 3.04 -2.72
N ALA A 102 4.17 4.09 -2.95
CA ALA A 102 3.76 5.47 -2.77
C ALA A 102 3.83 6.30 -4.05
N PRO A 103 2.94 7.26 -4.23
CA PRO A 103 3.06 8.28 -5.26
C PRO A 103 4.20 9.24 -4.92
N VAL A 104 4.99 9.58 -5.93
CA VAL A 104 5.87 10.75 -5.93
C VAL A 104 5.57 11.52 -7.21
N ASP A 105 4.93 12.67 -7.05
CA ASP A 105 4.37 13.49 -8.13
C ASP A 105 4.91 14.94 -8.13
N HIS A 106 5.89 15.23 -7.26
CA HIS A 106 6.55 16.53 -7.12
C HIS A 106 8.01 16.48 -7.57
N LEU A 107 8.50 17.62 -8.01
CA LEU A 107 9.89 17.87 -8.37
C LEU A 107 10.43 19.04 -7.53
N PRO A 108 11.41 18.80 -6.63
CA PRO A 108 11.96 17.51 -6.22
C PRO A 108 10.98 16.68 -5.39
N ALA A 109 11.31 15.40 -5.15
CA ALA A 109 10.52 14.55 -4.25
C ALA A 109 10.36 15.21 -2.86
N PRO A 110 9.14 15.20 -2.27
CA PRO A 110 8.89 15.86 -1.00
C PRO A 110 9.78 15.31 0.13
N PRO A 111 10.50 16.16 0.88
CA PRO A 111 11.41 15.69 1.94
C PRO A 111 10.77 14.79 2.99
N ALA A 112 9.50 15.03 3.33
CA ALA A 112 8.76 14.20 4.27
C ALA A 112 8.52 12.77 3.74
N ALA A 113 8.24 12.63 2.44
CA ALA A 113 8.13 11.32 1.79
C ALA A 113 9.50 10.63 1.70
N VAL A 114 10.53 11.36 1.28
CA VAL A 114 11.91 10.82 1.18
C VAL A 114 12.40 10.31 2.53
N LYS A 115 12.13 11.04 3.63
CA LYS A 115 12.50 10.59 4.98
C LYS A 115 11.94 9.22 5.33
N VAL A 116 10.68 8.95 4.99
CA VAL A 116 10.05 7.65 5.22
C VAL A 116 10.61 6.59 4.28
N LEU A 117 10.71 6.91 2.98
CA LEU A 117 11.17 5.98 1.96
C LEU A 117 12.65 5.59 2.12
N ALA A 118 13.45 6.38 2.84
CA ALA A 118 14.85 6.11 3.17
C ALA A 118 15.02 5.31 4.47
N HIS A 119 13.93 4.94 5.16
CA HIS A 119 14.04 4.18 6.41
C HIS A 119 14.57 2.77 6.13
N GLU A 120 15.38 2.22 7.05
CA GLU A 120 16.08 0.93 6.89
C GLU A 120 15.15 -0.28 6.65
N GLN A 121 13.93 -0.24 7.18
CA GLN A 121 12.92 -1.28 6.97
C GLN A 121 12.14 -1.11 5.66
N VAL A 122 12.37 -0.04 4.90
CA VAL A 122 11.57 0.29 3.72
C VAL A 122 12.21 -0.18 2.43
N THR A 123 11.44 -0.96 1.67
CA THR A 123 11.65 -1.11 0.22
C THR A 123 10.74 -0.13 -0.50
N PRO A 124 11.30 0.96 -1.09
CA PRO A 124 10.50 1.94 -1.82
C PRO A 124 9.98 1.36 -3.13
N VAL A 125 8.69 1.60 -3.41
CA VAL A 125 8.04 1.15 -4.64
C VAL A 125 7.37 2.33 -5.33
N ALA A 126 7.80 2.65 -6.55
CA ALA A 126 7.28 3.76 -7.33
C ALA A 126 6.15 3.32 -8.25
N MET A 127 5.07 4.12 -8.31
CA MET A 127 3.91 3.89 -9.17
C MET A 127 4.10 4.36 -10.61
N SER A 128 5.08 5.23 -10.85
CA SER A 128 5.32 5.85 -12.16
C SER A 128 6.80 5.96 -12.47
N ARG A 129 7.14 6.07 -13.76
CA ARG A 129 8.52 6.33 -14.19
C ARG A 129 9.03 7.69 -13.70
N PHE A 130 8.14 8.67 -13.58
CA PHE A 130 8.46 9.96 -12.97
C PHE A 130 8.86 9.76 -11.50
N GLY A 131 8.04 9.02 -10.72
CA GLY A 131 8.34 8.70 -9.33
C GLY A 131 9.68 7.95 -9.18
N VAL A 132 9.99 6.99 -10.07
CA VAL A 132 11.30 6.32 -10.08
C VAL A 132 12.43 7.34 -10.22
N ALA A 133 12.34 8.28 -11.18
CA ALA A 133 13.36 9.29 -11.39
C ALA A 133 13.53 10.17 -10.15
N GLN A 134 12.43 10.68 -9.59
CA GLN A 134 12.45 11.54 -8.41
C GLN A 134 12.98 10.85 -7.14
N MET A 135 12.63 9.56 -6.95
CA MET A 135 13.19 8.79 -5.84
C MET A 135 14.70 8.55 -6.03
N ARG A 136 15.15 8.24 -7.24
CA ARG A 136 16.58 8.07 -7.55
C ARG A 136 17.37 9.37 -7.39
N ASP A 137 16.83 10.48 -7.82
CA ASP A 137 17.44 11.81 -7.63
C ASP A 137 17.58 12.16 -6.14
N ALA A 138 16.69 11.59 -5.30
CA ALA A 138 16.76 11.70 -3.84
C ALA A 138 17.68 10.65 -3.18
N GLY A 139 18.39 9.82 -3.95
CA GLY A 139 19.33 8.80 -3.46
C GLY A 139 18.69 7.46 -3.08
N LEU A 140 17.44 7.21 -3.47
CA LEU A 140 16.73 5.95 -3.23
C LEU A 140 16.87 5.00 -4.43
N ASP A 141 16.71 3.68 -4.20
CA ASP A 141 16.65 2.68 -5.28
C ASP A 141 15.27 1.99 -5.29
N PRO A 142 14.25 2.61 -5.90
CA PRO A 142 12.90 2.09 -5.88
C PRO A 142 12.69 0.93 -6.88
N LEU A 143 11.84 -0.02 -6.48
CA LEU A 143 11.18 -0.91 -7.42
C LEU A 143 10.15 -0.11 -8.25
N TYR A 144 9.94 -0.52 -9.49
CA TYR A 144 8.90 0.08 -10.33
C TYR A 144 7.71 -0.88 -10.47
N VAL A 145 6.60 -0.54 -9.86
CA VAL A 145 5.33 -1.27 -9.98
C VAL A 145 4.23 -0.25 -10.33
N PRO A 146 3.83 -0.15 -11.61
CA PRO A 146 2.76 0.78 -12.00
C PRO A 146 1.42 0.34 -11.46
N HIS A 147 0.51 1.30 -11.27
CA HIS A 147 -0.88 0.99 -11.02
C HIS A 147 -1.51 0.23 -12.18
N ALA A 148 -2.39 -0.71 -11.85
CA ALA A 148 -3.11 -1.51 -12.82
C ALA A 148 -4.49 -0.91 -13.14
N VAL A 149 -5.00 -1.26 -14.32
CA VAL A 149 -6.38 -1.04 -14.72
C VAL A 149 -7.00 -2.36 -15.18
N ASP A 150 -8.30 -2.49 -14.98
CA ASP A 150 -9.04 -3.62 -15.53
C ASP A 150 -9.20 -3.47 -17.04
N THR A 151 -8.43 -4.24 -17.80
CA THR A 151 -8.45 -4.21 -19.28
C THR A 151 -9.71 -4.83 -19.89
N THR A 152 -10.55 -5.49 -19.13
CA THR A 152 -11.87 -5.94 -19.58
C THR A 152 -12.85 -4.78 -19.66
N LEU A 153 -12.71 -3.80 -18.77
CA LEU A 153 -13.50 -2.58 -18.72
C LEU A 153 -12.86 -1.45 -19.56
N PHE A 154 -11.57 -1.22 -19.37
CA PHE A 154 -10.80 -0.16 -20.05
C PHE A 154 -10.13 -0.72 -21.30
N ARG A 155 -10.90 -0.85 -22.39
CA ARG A 155 -10.43 -1.35 -23.68
C ARG A 155 -10.77 -0.36 -24.79
N PRO A 156 -10.01 -0.34 -25.91
CA PRO A 156 -10.35 0.46 -27.07
C PRO A 156 -11.76 0.15 -27.57
N ARG A 157 -12.52 1.19 -27.87
CA ARG A 157 -13.89 1.11 -28.40
C ARG A 157 -13.90 1.72 -29.81
N PRO A 158 -13.50 0.97 -30.85
CA PRO A 158 -13.43 1.46 -32.22
C PRO A 158 -14.81 1.82 -32.79
N ASP A 159 -15.86 1.27 -32.20
CA ASP A 159 -17.26 1.53 -32.52
C ASP A 159 -17.78 2.92 -32.04
N LEU A 160 -16.99 3.63 -31.23
CA LEU A 160 -17.34 4.97 -30.70
C LEU A 160 -16.54 6.10 -31.33
N ARG A 161 -15.95 5.89 -32.53
CA ARG A 161 -15.26 6.93 -33.31
C ARG A 161 -16.19 7.57 -34.30
#